data_0c69813b2288c33d07eeb49b659eb633
#
_entry.id   0c69813b2288c33d07eeb49b659eb633
#
_cell.length_a   1.000
_cell.length_b   1.000
_cell.length_c   1.000
_cell.angle_alpha   90.00
_cell.angle_beta   90.00
_cell.angle_gamma   90.00
#
_symmetry.space_group_name_H-M   'P 1'
#
loop_
_entity.id
_entity.type
_entity.pdbx_description
1 polymer ?
#
loop_
_entity_poly.entity_id
_entity_poly.type
_entity_poly.pdbx_seq_one_letter_code
_entity_poly.pdbx_strand_id
1 'polypeptide(L)'
;MHLTAGADINTIDAFCLRVVKNNFHVLGIDPNFSIMDTNEDKMLIDDTLTDLFAALYETENEENKNRFQHLVTTYASNRDDEGLKKVIRKLYNFIQSFPDPIKWLYDKAAMYDNNMSQSIWFKEIFLSVHKENILKHHGEFWDKLIKEMIGIVKKVYPDTDTSVPPVCIPECEQYWGKMWEYICICADSVKALKSAESFDEVGSAYDTYIAKTKLGTAVRAYKKAESPIEEWQYYSNKYNSMREDLLSSTSYLPNGTAEQFNKYVHSEELKQTIDDIVWITVLFSELYENAKAKKNVKTFSDIEHLAYRLFSENENIRNEYSLKYNEILIDEYQDTNGLQDSIFTLISRDNKNMFMVGDLKQSIYRFRGGDPTIFKKKYSLDSDEIEIIHLSQNFRSRMQVIDSINDVFRFNMSQDVGDVNYNDTAALQRE
;
A
#
# COMPACT_ATOMS: atom_id res chain seq x y z
N MET A 1 -31.34 -28.61 14.74
CA MET A 1 -31.64 -28.52 13.30
C MET A 1 -32.73 -27.52 12.92
N HIS A 2 -33.56 -27.02 13.85
CA HIS A 2 -34.62 -26.05 13.50
C HIS A 2 -34.20 -24.56 13.47
N LEU A 3 -33.06 -24.20 14.04
CA LEU A 3 -32.59 -22.80 14.09
C LEU A 3 -31.97 -22.30 12.76
N THR A 4 -31.43 -23.20 11.96
CA THR A 4 -30.83 -22.83 10.65
C THR A 4 -31.83 -22.57 9.53
N ALA A 5 -33.08 -23.04 9.67
CA ALA A 5 -34.13 -22.80 8.66
C ALA A 5 -34.61 -21.34 8.59
N GLY A 6 -34.29 -20.53 9.61
CA GLY A 6 -34.59 -19.09 9.65
C GLY A 6 -33.37 -18.21 9.48
N ALA A 7 -32.18 -18.78 9.30
CA ALA A 7 -30.95 -18.01 9.13
C ALA A 7 -30.88 -17.37 7.74
N ASP A 8 -30.38 -16.16 7.71
CA ASP A 8 -30.23 -15.36 6.50
C ASP A 8 -28.84 -15.58 5.91
N ILE A 9 -28.65 -16.64 5.12
CA ILE A 9 -27.35 -17.05 4.55
C ILE A 9 -27.25 -16.54 3.13
N ASN A 10 -26.36 -15.58 2.88
CA ASN A 10 -26.22 -14.92 1.59
C ASN A 10 -24.78 -14.46 1.35
N THR A 11 -24.44 -14.13 0.09
CA THR A 11 -23.30 -13.27 -0.19
C THR A 11 -23.58 -11.84 0.25
N ILE A 12 -22.54 -11.04 0.45
CA ILE A 12 -22.65 -9.62 0.81
C ILE A 12 -23.50 -8.88 -0.22
N ASP A 13 -23.22 -9.08 -1.51
CA ASP A 13 -23.97 -8.48 -2.62
C ASP A 13 -25.45 -8.85 -2.59
N ALA A 14 -25.78 -10.12 -2.35
CA ALA A 14 -27.16 -10.57 -2.30
C ALA A 14 -27.90 -9.99 -1.09
N PHE A 15 -27.22 -9.84 0.04
CA PHE A 15 -27.75 -9.15 1.21
C PHE A 15 -28.06 -7.68 0.89
N CYS A 16 -27.08 -6.94 0.36
CA CYS A 16 -27.23 -5.53 0.01
C CYS A 16 -28.34 -5.34 -1.04
N LEU A 17 -28.39 -6.18 -2.08
CA LEU A 17 -29.44 -6.13 -3.12
C LEU A 17 -30.84 -6.29 -2.53
N ARG A 18 -31.01 -7.22 -1.60
CA ARG A 18 -32.32 -7.41 -0.93
C ARG A 18 -32.66 -6.21 -0.05
N VAL A 19 -31.69 -5.66 0.70
CA VAL A 19 -31.89 -4.46 1.51
C VAL A 19 -32.36 -3.29 0.64
N VAL A 20 -31.67 -3.05 -0.47
CA VAL A 20 -31.99 -1.98 -1.43
C VAL A 20 -33.36 -2.19 -2.06
N LYS A 21 -33.67 -3.40 -2.52
CA LYS A 21 -34.98 -3.72 -3.12
C LYS A 21 -36.16 -3.60 -2.15
N ASN A 22 -35.94 -3.92 -0.86
CA ASN A 22 -36.99 -3.76 0.14
C ASN A 22 -37.24 -2.29 0.52
N ASN A 23 -36.28 -1.42 0.31
CA ASN A 23 -36.30 -0.03 0.72
C ASN A 23 -36.17 0.96 -0.45
N PHE A 24 -36.48 0.53 -1.69
CA PHE A 24 -36.31 1.34 -2.89
C PHE A 24 -37.04 2.70 -2.82
N HIS A 25 -38.19 2.74 -2.15
CA HIS A 25 -39.01 3.95 -1.97
C HIS A 25 -38.31 5.01 -1.10
N VAL A 26 -37.53 4.59 -0.09
CA VAL A 26 -36.74 5.48 0.75
C VAL A 26 -35.52 6.00 -0.01
N LEU A 27 -34.94 5.15 -0.84
CA LEU A 27 -33.78 5.48 -1.68
C LEU A 27 -34.14 6.33 -2.90
N GLY A 28 -35.44 6.42 -3.25
CA GLY A 28 -35.92 7.16 -4.42
C GLY A 28 -35.47 6.56 -5.75
N ILE A 29 -35.32 5.24 -5.82
CA ILE A 29 -34.86 4.52 -7.03
C ILE A 29 -36.01 3.68 -7.64
N ASP A 30 -35.92 3.40 -8.95
CA ASP A 30 -36.80 2.47 -9.60
C ASP A 30 -36.50 1.02 -9.16
N PRO A 31 -37.47 0.27 -8.62
CA PRO A 31 -37.26 -1.11 -8.18
C PRO A 31 -36.95 -2.08 -9.32
N ASN A 32 -37.24 -1.72 -10.58
CA ASN A 32 -37.03 -2.56 -11.76
C ASN A 32 -35.62 -2.38 -12.38
N PHE A 33 -34.68 -1.79 -11.65
CA PHE A 33 -33.32 -1.72 -12.15
C PHE A 33 -32.73 -3.12 -12.37
N SER A 34 -31.86 -3.25 -13.37
CA SER A 34 -31.06 -4.46 -13.60
C SER A 34 -29.63 -4.30 -13.10
N ILE A 35 -28.99 -5.43 -12.75
CA ILE A 35 -27.57 -5.45 -12.42
C ILE A 35 -26.77 -5.71 -13.70
N MET A 36 -25.83 -4.83 -14.01
CA MET A 36 -24.93 -4.99 -15.15
C MET A 36 -23.95 -6.14 -14.91
N ASP A 37 -23.67 -6.88 -15.98
CA ASP A 37 -22.53 -7.79 -15.97
C ASP A 37 -21.20 -7.03 -16.15
N THR A 38 -20.09 -7.72 -15.94
CA THR A 38 -18.75 -7.13 -16.00
C THR A 38 -18.38 -6.56 -17.38
N ASN A 39 -18.94 -7.09 -18.47
CA ASN A 39 -18.65 -6.62 -19.82
C ASN A 39 -19.49 -5.38 -20.15
N GLU A 40 -20.75 -5.39 -19.78
CA GLU A 40 -21.65 -4.23 -19.90
C GLU A 40 -21.11 -3.04 -19.12
N ASP A 41 -20.62 -3.29 -17.89
CA ASP A 41 -19.98 -2.28 -17.04
C ASP A 41 -18.74 -1.66 -17.69
N LYS A 42 -17.82 -2.51 -18.19
CA LYS A 42 -16.63 -2.04 -18.91
C LYS A 42 -16.97 -1.21 -20.15
N MET A 43 -17.93 -1.67 -20.95
CA MET A 43 -18.34 -0.94 -22.16
C MET A 43 -18.92 0.43 -21.79
N LEU A 44 -19.78 0.51 -20.78
CA LEU A 44 -20.37 1.77 -20.36
C LEU A 44 -19.33 2.73 -19.76
N ILE A 45 -18.34 2.23 -19.03
CA ILE A 45 -17.19 3.03 -18.57
C ILE A 45 -16.41 3.59 -19.76
N ASP A 46 -16.10 2.75 -20.76
CA ASP A 46 -15.30 3.16 -21.92
C ASP A 46 -16.05 4.18 -22.80
N ASP A 47 -17.35 3.97 -23.01
CA ASP A 47 -18.23 4.92 -23.71
C ASP A 47 -18.27 6.26 -22.96
N THR A 48 -18.49 6.23 -21.64
CA THR A 48 -18.56 7.45 -20.82
C THR A 48 -17.24 8.22 -20.80
N LEU A 49 -16.10 7.52 -20.72
CA LEU A 49 -14.78 8.17 -20.81
C LEU A 49 -14.56 8.80 -22.18
N THR A 50 -15.00 8.13 -23.24
CA THR A 50 -14.87 8.66 -24.60
C THR A 50 -15.73 9.92 -24.78
N ASP A 51 -16.96 9.91 -24.30
CA ASP A 51 -17.87 11.06 -24.36
C ASP A 51 -17.32 12.24 -23.51
N LEU A 52 -16.80 11.96 -22.30
CA LEU A 52 -16.16 12.96 -21.44
C LEU A 52 -14.99 13.62 -22.14
N PHE A 53 -14.10 12.83 -22.74
CA PHE A 53 -12.91 13.35 -23.40
C PHE A 53 -13.29 14.17 -24.64
N ALA A 54 -14.24 13.71 -25.44
CA ALA A 54 -14.75 14.47 -26.58
C ALA A 54 -15.30 15.84 -26.13
N ALA A 55 -16.11 15.86 -25.07
CA ALA A 55 -16.64 17.11 -24.51
C ALA A 55 -15.53 18.05 -23.96
N LEU A 56 -14.47 17.50 -23.36
CA LEU A 56 -13.35 18.30 -22.84
C LEU A 56 -12.44 18.84 -23.96
N TYR A 57 -12.29 18.12 -25.07
CA TYR A 57 -11.58 18.64 -26.26
C TYR A 57 -12.33 19.81 -26.94
N GLU A 58 -13.66 19.79 -26.90
CA GLU A 58 -14.51 20.79 -27.54
C GLU A 58 -14.94 21.91 -26.56
N THR A 59 -14.56 21.86 -25.30
CA THR A 59 -15.03 22.83 -24.29
C THR A 59 -14.55 24.24 -24.56
N GLU A 60 -15.45 25.21 -24.43
CA GLU A 60 -15.16 26.65 -24.46
C GLU A 60 -14.69 27.20 -23.11
N ASN A 61 -14.79 26.40 -22.04
CA ASN A 61 -14.30 26.79 -20.73
C ASN A 61 -12.79 26.64 -20.67
N GLU A 62 -12.08 27.76 -20.72
CA GLU A 62 -10.60 27.81 -20.75
C GLU A 62 -9.97 27.14 -19.52
N GLU A 63 -10.58 27.23 -18.35
CA GLU A 63 -10.06 26.56 -17.14
C GLU A 63 -10.10 25.03 -17.31
N ASN A 64 -11.25 24.48 -17.68
CA ASN A 64 -11.40 23.04 -17.91
C ASN A 64 -10.49 22.54 -19.03
N LYS A 65 -10.36 23.33 -20.07
CA LYS A 65 -9.48 23.03 -21.21
C LYS A 65 -8.01 22.95 -20.79
N ASN A 66 -7.55 23.93 -20.02
CA ASN A 66 -6.18 23.97 -19.53
C ASN A 66 -5.88 22.80 -18.60
N ARG A 67 -6.78 22.50 -17.66
CA ARG A 67 -6.67 21.35 -16.75
C ARG A 67 -6.60 20.03 -17.51
N PHE A 68 -7.49 19.85 -18.48
CA PHE A 68 -7.52 18.64 -19.29
C PHE A 68 -6.26 18.49 -20.17
N GLN A 69 -5.81 19.58 -20.83
CA GLN A 69 -4.57 19.57 -21.62
C GLN A 69 -3.34 19.26 -20.78
N HIS A 70 -3.27 19.80 -19.56
CA HIS A 70 -2.22 19.48 -18.61
C HIS A 70 -2.17 17.98 -18.30
N LEU A 71 -3.32 17.36 -17.99
CA LEU A 71 -3.40 15.91 -17.72
C LEU A 71 -3.05 15.08 -18.95
N VAL A 72 -3.58 15.42 -20.11
CA VAL A 72 -3.26 14.71 -21.37
C VAL A 72 -1.76 14.77 -21.62
N THR A 73 -1.14 15.94 -21.46
CA THR A 73 0.32 16.10 -21.66
C THR A 73 1.13 15.28 -20.66
N THR A 74 0.69 15.23 -19.40
CA THR A 74 1.37 14.49 -18.34
C THR A 74 1.27 12.97 -18.51
N TYR A 75 0.12 12.46 -18.97
CA TYR A 75 -0.16 11.01 -19.08
C TYR A 75 -0.16 10.49 -20.51
N ALA A 76 0.05 11.35 -21.52
CA ALA A 76 0.10 10.91 -22.90
C ALA A 76 1.31 9.99 -23.15
N SER A 77 1.02 8.81 -23.67
CA SER A 77 2.03 7.90 -24.21
C SER A 77 1.74 7.69 -25.69
N ASN A 78 2.74 7.87 -26.56
CA ASN A 78 2.63 7.60 -28.01
C ASN A 78 1.52 8.36 -28.77
N ARG A 79 1.15 9.58 -28.35
CA ARG A 79 0.14 10.45 -28.97
C ARG A 79 -1.32 10.00 -28.77
N ASP A 80 -1.61 9.21 -27.77
CA ASP A 80 -2.97 8.86 -27.39
C ASP A 80 -3.28 9.26 -25.93
N ASP A 81 -4.56 9.31 -25.58
CA ASP A 81 -5.07 9.64 -24.25
C ASP A 81 -5.44 8.40 -23.42
N GLU A 82 -5.13 7.21 -23.92
CA GLU A 82 -5.46 5.94 -23.25
C GLU A 82 -4.75 5.80 -21.90
N GLY A 83 -3.57 6.40 -21.75
CA GLY A 83 -2.85 6.47 -20.46
C GLY A 83 -3.69 7.15 -19.39
N LEU A 84 -4.28 8.29 -19.68
CA LEU A 84 -5.15 9.03 -18.76
C LEU A 84 -6.47 8.32 -18.48
N LYS A 85 -7.12 7.77 -19.50
CA LYS A 85 -8.35 6.96 -19.33
C LYS A 85 -8.11 5.78 -18.39
N LYS A 86 -6.96 5.12 -18.52
CA LYS A 86 -6.57 4.01 -17.64
C LYS A 86 -6.36 4.45 -16.19
N VAL A 87 -5.80 5.63 -15.95
CA VAL A 87 -5.63 6.20 -14.60
C VAL A 87 -6.97 6.49 -13.98
N ILE A 88 -7.86 7.20 -14.70
CA ILE A 88 -9.22 7.53 -14.21
C ILE A 88 -10.00 6.26 -13.87
N ARG A 89 -10.01 5.27 -14.77
CA ARG A 89 -10.69 3.98 -14.55
C ARG A 89 -10.17 3.25 -13.32
N LYS A 90 -8.84 3.17 -13.15
CA LYS A 90 -8.24 2.53 -11.98
C LYS A 90 -8.59 3.26 -10.70
N LEU A 91 -8.52 4.59 -10.70
CA LEU A 91 -8.83 5.40 -9.53
C LEU A 91 -10.30 5.30 -9.17
N TYR A 92 -11.21 5.41 -10.16
CA TYR A 92 -12.64 5.22 -9.97
C TYR A 92 -12.95 3.86 -9.32
N ASN A 93 -12.43 2.77 -9.89
CA ASN A 93 -12.66 1.43 -9.35
C ASN A 93 -12.11 1.27 -7.92
N PHE A 94 -10.95 1.87 -7.65
CA PHE A 94 -10.33 1.81 -6.33
C PHE A 94 -11.16 2.52 -5.25
N ILE A 95 -11.66 3.72 -5.56
CA ILE A 95 -12.43 4.51 -4.59
C ILE A 95 -13.79 3.90 -4.25
N GLN A 96 -14.32 3.00 -5.08
CA GLN A 96 -15.58 2.31 -4.81
C GLN A 96 -15.52 1.39 -3.57
N SER A 97 -14.32 1.05 -3.09
CA SER A 97 -14.15 0.28 -1.86
C SER A 97 -14.32 1.09 -0.56
N PHE A 98 -14.51 2.42 -0.66
CA PHE A 98 -14.69 3.31 0.49
C PHE A 98 -16.15 3.76 0.64
N PRO A 99 -16.62 4.01 1.88
CA PRO A 99 -18.01 4.44 2.13
C PRO A 99 -18.42 5.73 1.42
N ASP A 100 -17.49 6.67 1.31
CA ASP A 100 -17.67 7.95 0.60
C ASP A 100 -16.51 8.17 -0.39
N PRO A 101 -16.64 7.68 -1.63
CA PRO A 101 -15.59 7.73 -2.63
C PRO A 101 -15.09 9.14 -2.95
N ILE A 102 -16.00 10.08 -3.09
CA ILE A 102 -15.68 11.45 -3.49
C ILE A 102 -14.99 12.20 -2.33
N LYS A 103 -15.52 12.05 -1.12
CA LYS A 103 -14.88 12.59 0.07
C LYS A 103 -13.47 12.04 0.24
N TRP A 104 -13.29 10.73 0.04
CA TRP A 104 -11.98 10.10 0.11
C TRP A 104 -10.99 10.74 -0.87
N LEU A 105 -11.40 11.02 -2.12
CA LEU A 105 -10.55 11.70 -3.11
C LEU A 105 -10.11 13.09 -2.61
N TYR A 106 -11.03 13.90 -2.13
CA TYR A 106 -10.71 15.23 -1.63
C TYR A 106 -9.84 15.17 -0.37
N ASP A 107 -10.13 14.28 0.57
CA ASP A 107 -9.33 14.10 1.78
C ASP A 107 -7.88 13.68 1.43
N LYS A 108 -7.71 12.82 0.43
CA LYS A 108 -6.37 12.41 -0.03
C LYS A 108 -5.64 13.52 -0.80
N ALA A 109 -6.33 14.26 -1.65
CA ALA A 109 -5.75 15.43 -2.32
C ALA A 109 -5.32 16.53 -1.34
N ALA A 110 -6.09 16.73 -0.27
CA ALA A 110 -5.77 17.69 0.79
C ALA A 110 -4.54 17.31 1.63
N MET A 111 -4.07 16.05 1.54
CA MET A 111 -2.82 15.65 2.18
C MET A 111 -1.57 16.23 1.49
N TYR A 112 -1.73 16.74 0.27
CA TYR A 112 -0.65 17.31 -0.54
C TYR A 112 -0.70 18.85 -0.47
N ASP A 113 0.47 19.47 -0.41
CA ASP A 113 0.65 20.91 -0.40
C ASP A 113 1.54 21.34 -1.58
N ASN A 114 1.47 22.60 -1.99
CA ASN A 114 2.42 23.16 -2.97
C ASN A 114 3.86 23.05 -2.47
N ASN A 115 4.06 23.15 -1.16
CA ASN A 115 5.32 22.76 -0.52
C ASN A 115 5.18 21.34 0.05
N MET A 116 5.59 20.35 -0.73
CA MET A 116 5.46 18.94 -0.36
C MET A 116 6.14 18.57 0.95
N SER A 117 7.22 19.27 1.33
CA SER A 117 7.91 19.02 2.61
C SER A 117 7.06 19.38 3.84
N GLN A 118 6.06 20.22 3.66
CA GLN A 118 5.12 20.61 4.70
C GLN A 118 3.82 19.81 4.66
N SER A 119 3.59 19.06 3.59
CA SER A 119 2.38 18.29 3.41
C SER A 119 2.21 17.21 4.47
N ILE A 120 0.97 16.90 4.80
CA ILE A 120 0.60 15.78 5.68
C ILE A 120 1.11 14.47 5.07
N TRP A 121 0.98 14.30 3.75
CA TRP A 121 1.47 13.12 3.04
C TRP A 121 2.96 12.88 3.31
N PHE A 122 3.79 13.93 3.24
CA PHE A 122 5.21 13.79 3.49
C PHE A 122 5.49 13.35 4.93
N LYS A 123 4.91 14.04 5.90
CA LYS A 123 5.20 13.84 7.33
C LYS A 123 4.68 12.50 7.85
N GLU A 124 3.45 12.16 7.51
CA GLU A 124 2.77 11.01 8.10
C GLU A 124 2.91 9.73 7.27
N ILE A 125 3.03 9.84 5.95
CA ILE A 125 3.09 8.69 5.06
C ILE A 125 4.51 8.48 4.54
N PHE A 126 5.04 9.44 3.77
CA PHE A 126 6.33 9.25 3.11
C PHE A 126 7.46 9.00 4.10
N LEU A 127 7.63 9.87 5.09
CA LEU A 127 8.71 9.70 6.09
C LEU A 127 8.54 8.44 6.91
N SER A 128 7.32 8.09 7.30
CA SER A 128 7.05 6.88 8.09
C SER A 128 7.41 5.63 7.29
N VAL A 129 6.89 5.48 6.09
CA VAL A 129 7.17 4.34 5.20
C VAL A 129 8.63 4.29 4.80
N HIS A 130 9.24 5.45 4.49
CA HIS A 130 10.65 5.55 4.14
C HIS A 130 11.56 5.10 5.29
N LYS A 131 11.33 5.64 6.50
CA LYS A 131 12.10 5.26 7.69
C LYS A 131 11.94 3.78 8.03
N GLU A 132 10.73 3.25 7.95
CA GLU A 132 10.45 1.84 8.19
C GLU A 132 11.20 0.93 7.21
N ASN A 133 11.13 1.23 5.90
CA ASN A 133 11.83 0.47 4.86
C ASN A 133 13.36 0.53 5.04
N ILE A 134 13.92 1.72 5.30
CA ILE A 134 15.36 1.88 5.54
C ILE A 134 15.79 1.14 6.81
N LEU A 135 15.02 1.23 7.90
CA LEU A 135 15.27 0.52 9.14
C LEU A 135 15.32 -0.97 8.94
N LYS A 136 14.33 -1.50 8.26
CA LYS A 136 14.08 -2.92 8.10
C LYS A 136 15.13 -3.63 7.25
N HIS A 137 15.52 -3.02 6.14
CA HIS A 137 16.44 -3.62 5.17
C HIS A 137 17.89 -3.25 5.38
N HIS A 138 18.18 -2.07 5.93
CA HIS A 138 19.54 -1.54 5.98
C HIS A 138 19.99 -1.10 7.37
N GLY A 139 19.08 -1.06 8.35
CA GLY A 139 19.31 -0.44 9.64
C GLY A 139 20.46 -1.00 10.45
N GLU A 140 20.63 -2.30 10.44
CA GLU A 140 21.65 -3.01 11.21
C GLU A 140 22.76 -3.59 10.32
N PHE A 141 22.52 -3.65 9.01
CA PHE A 141 23.44 -4.32 8.09
C PHE A 141 24.82 -3.67 8.09
N TRP A 142 24.88 -2.36 7.88
CA TRP A 142 26.14 -1.64 7.78
C TRP A 142 26.92 -1.65 9.12
N ASP A 143 26.22 -1.48 10.23
CA ASP A 143 26.83 -1.55 11.56
C ASP A 143 27.38 -2.96 11.86
N LYS A 144 26.65 -4.01 11.44
CA LYS A 144 27.12 -5.40 11.56
C LYS A 144 28.32 -5.67 10.68
N LEU A 145 28.28 -5.20 9.42
CA LEU A 145 29.39 -5.33 8.49
C LEU A 145 30.65 -4.65 9.00
N ILE A 146 30.55 -3.42 9.52
CA ILE A 146 31.63 -2.68 10.14
C ILE A 146 32.22 -3.47 11.31
N LYS A 147 31.40 -4.01 12.22
CA LYS A 147 31.84 -4.82 13.35
C LYS A 147 32.58 -6.08 12.90
N GLU A 148 32.09 -6.80 11.89
CA GLU A 148 32.76 -7.98 11.32
C GLU A 148 34.14 -7.61 10.77
N MET A 149 34.21 -6.53 9.98
CA MET A 149 35.48 -6.05 9.37
C MET A 149 36.49 -5.58 10.39
N ILE A 150 36.07 -4.87 11.45
CA ILE A 150 36.92 -4.51 12.60
C ILE A 150 37.45 -5.78 13.30
N GLY A 151 36.58 -6.78 13.48
CA GLY A 151 36.95 -8.05 14.09
C GLY A 151 38.06 -8.80 13.33
N ILE A 152 38.11 -8.69 12.01
CA ILE A 152 39.18 -9.24 11.18
C ILE A 152 40.46 -8.42 11.36
N VAL A 153 40.37 -7.10 11.31
CA VAL A 153 41.52 -6.21 11.50
C VAL A 153 42.16 -6.42 12.86
N LYS A 154 41.38 -6.58 13.95
CA LYS A 154 41.88 -6.90 15.29
C LYS A 154 42.65 -8.22 15.39
N LYS A 155 42.37 -9.20 14.55
CA LYS A 155 43.16 -10.44 14.51
C LYS A 155 44.58 -10.21 13.97
N VAL A 156 44.70 -9.24 13.04
CA VAL A 156 45.98 -8.88 12.40
C VAL A 156 46.72 -7.80 13.21
N TYR A 157 45.96 -6.85 13.76
CA TYR A 157 46.44 -5.72 14.56
C TYR A 157 45.76 -5.74 15.94
N PRO A 158 46.27 -6.49 16.94
CA PRO A 158 45.59 -6.66 18.23
C PRO A 158 45.38 -5.36 19.03
N ASP A 159 46.28 -4.40 18.84
CA ASP A 159 46.28 -3.11 19.56
C ASP A 159 45.36 -2.05 18.94
N THR A 160 44.55 -2.39 17.92
CA THR A 160 43.61 -1.47 17.26
C THR A 160 42.66 -0.84 18.27
N ASP A 161 42.66 0.49 18.38
CA ASP A 161 41.72 1.23 19.21
C ASP A 161 40.33 1.32 18.51
N THR A 162 39.35 0.69 19.12
CA THR A 162 37.97 0.69 18.64
C THR A 162 37.05 1.60 19.45
N SER A 163 37.60 2.43 20.34
CA SER A 163 36.85 3.44 21.09
C SER A 163 36.54 4.69 20.23
N VAL A 164 37.25 4.87 19.12
CA VAL A 164 37.07 5.96 18.16
C VAL A 164 36.00 5.62 17.11
N PRO A 165 35.40 6.62 16.43
CA PRO A 165 34.49 6.36 15.34
C PRO A 165 35.10 5.45 14.26
N PRO A 166 34.36 4.52 13.66
CA PRO A 166 34.87 3.54 12.70
C PRO A 166 35.73 4.14 11.59
N VAL A 167 35.31 5.28 11.02
CA VAL A 167 36.06 5.98 9.97
C VAL A 167 37.45 6.47 10.41
N CYS A 168 37.65 6.63 11.71
CA CYS A 168 38.93 7.11 12.29
C CYS A 168 39.88 5.98 12.73
N ILE A 169 39.62 4.72 12.35
CA ILE A 169 40.46 3.58 12.68
C ILE A 169 41.53 3.39 11.57
N PRO A 170 42.79 3.80 11.77
CA PRO A 170 43.80 3.79 10.72
C PRO A 170 44.11 2.38 10.21
N GLU A 171 44.10 1.37 11.08
CA GLU A 171 44.36 -0.03 10.73
C GLU A 171 43.29 -0.60 9.81
N CYS A 172 42.04 -0.16 9.97
CA CYS A 172 40.97 -0.55 9.07
C CYS A 172 41.12 0.08 7.68
N GLU A 173 41.54 1.33 7.60
CA GLU A 173 41.85 1.98 6.32
C GLU A 173 43.08 1.32 5.67
N GLN A 174 44.10 1.00 6.43
CA GLN A 174 45.28 0.30 5.93
C GLN A 174 44.94 -1.09 5.39
N TYR A 175 44.07 -1.84 6.06
CA TYR A 175 43.68 -3.21 5.69
C TYR A 175 42.69 -3.27 4.53
N TRP A 176 41.60 -2.46 4.60
CA TRP A 176 40.49 -2.49 3.67
C TRP A 176 40.55 -1.40 2.59
N GLY A 177 41.41 -0.39 2.76
CA GLY A 177 41.56 0.73 1.84
C GLY A 177 40.26 1.55 1.68
N LYS A 178 40.04 2.08 0.48
CA LYS A 178 38.84 2.91 0.18
C LYS A 178 37.50 2.22 0.41
N MET A 179 37.45 0.89 0.38
CA MET A 179 36.21 0.16 0.67
C MET A 179 35.75 0.43 2.11
N TRP A 180 36.70 0.58 3.06
CA TRP A 180 36.39 0.94 4.44
C TRP A 180 35.72 2.31 4.54
N GLU A 181 36.29 3.32 3.91
CA GLU A 181 35.72 4.67 3.84
C GLU A 181 34.32 4.63 3.28
N TYR A 182 34.09 3.92 2.17
CA TYR A 182 32.79 3.82 1.53
C TYR A 182 31.73 3.10 2.38
N ILE A 183 32.12 2.06 3.11
CA ILE A 183 31.21 1.35 4.03
C ILE A 183 30.81 2.27 5.19
N CYS A 184 31.74 3.04 5.74
CA CYS A 184 31.42 4.04 6.76
C CYS A 184 30.48 5.12 6.25
N ILE A 185 30.71 5.63 5.03
CA ILE A 185 29.81 6.59 4.38
C ILE A 185 28.41 5.98 4.17
N CYS A 186 28.31 4.71 3.78
CA CYS A 186 27.03 4.03 3.65
C CYS A 186 26.27 3.97 4.99
N ALA A 187 26.97 3.57 6.06
CA ALA A 187 26.39 3.50 7.40
C ALA A 187 25.90 4.88 7.89
N ASP A 188 26.70 5.91 7.71
CA ASP A 188 26.36 7.28 8.11
C ASP A 188 25.21 7.84 7.25
N SER A 189 25.19 7.57 5.95
CA SER A 189 24.09 7.97 5.07
C SER A 189 22.77 7.29 5.45
N VAL A 190 22.80 6.00 5.80
CA VAL A 190 21.62 5.28 6.31
C VAL A 190 21.15 5.86 7.64
N LYS A 191 22.06 6.23 8.55
CA LYS A 191 21.71 6.93 9.81
C LYS A 191 21.05 8.28 9.51
N ALA A 192 21.61 9.05 8.58
CA ALA A 192 21.04 10.33 8.16
C ALA A 192 19.64 10.16 7.54
N LEU A 193 19.44 9.16 6.68
CA LEU A 193 18.11 8.83 6.10
C LEU A 193 17.08 8.47 7.18
N LYS A 194 17.51 7.76 8.24
CA LYS A 194 16.62 7.41 9.37
C LYS A 194 16.21 8.62 10.20
N SER A 195 17.11 9.58 10.39
CA SER A 195 16.87 10.77 11.20
C SER A 195 16.27 11.94 10.42
N ALA A 196 16.19 11.85 9.10
CA ALA A 196 15.69 12.91 8.25
C ALA A 196 14.24 13.30 8.57
N GLU A 197 13.98 14.60 8.68
CA GLU A 197 12.66 15.17 8.96
C GLU A 197 12.17 16.08 7.82
N SER A 198 13.01 16.26 6.80
CA SER A 198 12.70 17.07 5.61
C SER A 198 13.15 16.37 4.33
N PHE A 199 12.58 16.78 3.21
CA PHE A 199 13.02 16.32 1.89
C PHE A 199 14.47 16.68 1.60
N ASP A 200 14.92 17.88 2.01
CA ASP A 200 16.30 18.33 1.80
C ASP A 200 17.29 17.41 2.52
N GLU A 201 16.94 16.97 3.73
CA GLU A 201 17.75 16.01 4.50
C GLU A 201 17.76 14.63 3.84
N VAL A 202 16.59 14.14 3.38
CA VAL A 202 16.50 12.88 2.63
C VAL A 202 17.33 12.96 1.34
N GLY A 203 17.16 14.02 0.55
CA GLY A 203 17.87 14.23 -0.69
C GLY A 203 19.39 14.33 -0.47
N SER A 204 19.84 15.10 0.51
CA SER A 204 21.25 15.27 0.85
C SER A 204 21.93 13.97 1.31
N ALA A 205 21.24 13.18 2.16
CA ALA A 205 21.73 11.88 2.60
C ALA A 205 21.82 10.89 1.43
N TYR A 206 20.84 10.91 0.54
CA TYR A 206 20.77 10.07 -0.64
C TYR A 206 21.84 10.43 -1.68
N ASP A 207 22.06 11.73 -1.95
CA ASP A 207 23.14 12.19 -2.82
C ASP A 207 24.51 11.79 -2.30
N THR A 208 24.73 11.91 -0.99
CA THR A 208 25.97 11.46 -0.35
C THR A 208 26.16 9.97 -0.57
N TYR A 209 25.13 9.18 -0.41
CA TYR A 209 25.16 7.73 -0.66
C TYR A 209 25.48 7.40 -2.11
N ILE A 210 24.80 8.04 -3.08
CA ILE A 210 25.02 7.78 -4.50
C ILE A 210 26.40 8.24 -4.97
N ALA A 211 26.75 9.50 -4.69
CA ALA A 211 27.94 10.12 -5.26
C ALA A 211 29.26 9.58 -4.65
N LYS A 212 29.25 9.27 -3.35
CA LYS A 212 30.46 8.90 -2.63
C LYS A 212 30.66 7.40 -2.44
N THR A 213 29.67 6.56 -2.75
CA THR A 213 29.75 5.13 -2.48
C THR A 213 29.93 4.23 -3.71
N LYS A 214 30.01 4.81 -4.90
CA LYS A 214 30.27 4.04 -6.12
C LYS A 214 31.72 3.54 -6.12
N LEU A 215 31.92 2.23 -5.95
CA LEU A 215 33.21 1.57 -6.09
C LEU A 215 33.72 1.74 -7.52
N GLY A 216 34.57 2.75 -7.72
CA GLY A 216 35.23 2.98 -9.00
C GLY A 216 36.40 2.04 -9.25
N THR A 217 37.00 2.13 -10.44
CA THR A 217 38.21 1.36 -10.84
C THR A 217 39.41 1.55 -9.91
N ALA A 218 39.45 2.62 -9.13
CA ALA A 218 40.50 2.89 -8.12
C ALA A 218 40.56 1.84 -7.00
N VAL A 219 39.43 1.19 -6.67
CA VAL A 219 39.44 0.10 -5.64
C VAL A 219 40.17 -1.15 -6.13
N ARG A 220 40.32 -1.34 -7.43
CA ARG A 220 41.13 -2.43 -8.02
C ARG A 220 42.65 -2.21 -7.75
N ALA A 221 43.09 -1.00 -7.48
CA ALA A 221 44.50 -0.72 -7.22
C ALA A 221 45.02 -1.20 -5.82
N TYR A 222 44.09 -1.34 -4.87
CA TYR A 222 44.42 -1.84 -3.51
C TYR A 222 44.63 -3.37 -3.42
N LYS A 223 44.58 -4.11 -4.53
CA LYS A 223 44.94 -5.55 -4.58
C LYS A 223 46.39 -5.86 -4.10
N LYS A 224 47.17 -4.86 -3.73
CA LYS A 224 48.53 -5.01 -3.22
C LYS A 224 48.68 -4.86 -1.70
N ALA A 225 47.60 -4.51 -0.99
CA ALA A 225 47.62 -4.55 0.46
C ALA A 225 47.55 -6.02 0.95
N GLU A 226 48.08 -6.27 2.11
CA GLU A 226 48.29 -7.57 2.76
C GLU A 226 47.00 -8.36 3.08
N SER A 227 45.88 -7.90 2.59
CA SER A 227 44.56 -8.55 2.77
C SER A 227 44.42 -9.80 1.91
N PRO A 228 44.00 -10.95 2.45
CA PRO A 228 43.68 -12.13 1.68
C PRO A 228 42.66 -11.81 0.59
N ILE A 229 42.97 -12.18 -0.66
CA ILE A 229 42.13 -11.87 -1.85
C ILE A 229 40.68 -12.37 -1.68
N GLU A 230 40.51 -13.51 -1.00
CA GLU A 230 39.21 -14.15 -0.79
C GLU A 230 38.31 -13.36 0.17
N GLU A 231 38.84 -12.86 1.30
CA GLU A 231 38.09 -12.03 2.25
C GLU A 231 37.66 -10.70 1.62
N TRP A 232 38.60 -10.06 0.90
CA TRP A 232 38.31 -8.80 0.22
C TRP A 232 37.20 -8.97 -0.83
N GLN A 233 37.22 -10.08 -1.58
CA GLN A 233 36.24 -10.38 -2.61
C GLN A 233 34.86 -10.66 -2.01
N TYR A 234 34.79 -11.38 -0.90
CA TYR A 234 33.57 -11.62 -0.13
C TYR A 234 32.92 -10.33 0.34
N TYR A 235 33.67 -9.45 1.02
CA TYR A 235 33.14 -8.19 1.53
C TYR A 235 32.81 -7.20 0.42
N SER A 236 33.55 -7.18 -0.66
CA SER A 236 33.24 -6.36 -1.84
C SER A 236 31.92 -6.78 -2.50
N ASN A 237 31.68 -8.08 -2.63
CA ASN A 237 30.41 -8.57 -3.16
C ASN A 237 29.25 -8.24 -2.24
N LYS A 238 29.41 -8.45 -0.94
CA LYS A 238 28.41 -8.12 0.08
C LYS A 238 28.07 -6.62 0.10
N TYR A 239 29.11 -5.77 -0.03
CA TYR A 239 28.95 -4.33 -0.18
C TYR A 239 28.13 -3.95 -1.43
N ASN A 240 28.52 -4.46 -2.60
CA ASN A 240 27.87 -4.12 -3.85
C ASN A 240 26.41 -4.58 -3.88
N SER A 241 26.13 -5.81 -3.42
CA SER A 241 24.77 -6.34 -3.34
C SER A 241 23.87 -5.44 -2.48
N MET A 242 24.33 -5.08 -1.28
CA MET A 242 23.53 -4.25 -0.36
C MET A 242 23.39 -2.81 -0.85
N ARG A 243 24.43 -2.27 -1.52
CA ARG A 243 24.34 -0.94 -2.12
C ARG A 243 23.31 -0.89 -3.25
N GLU A 244 23.30 -1.90 -4.11
CA GLU A 244 22.33 -2.02 -5.19
C GLU A 244 20.89 -2.26 -4.65
N ASP A 245 20.79 -3.03 -3.58
CA ASP A 245 19.52 -3.28 -2.90
C ASP A 245 18.93 -1.98 -2.29
N LEU A 246 19.74 -1.17 -1.62
CA LEU A 246 19.29 0.14 -1.14
C LEU A 246 18.86 1.04 -2.29
N LEU A 247 19.61 1.08 -3.40
CA LEU A 247 19.26 1.89 -4.56
C LEU A 247 17.97 1.42 -5.23
N SER A 248 17.70 0.10 -5.25
CA SER A 248 16.47 -0.45 -5.80
C SER A 248 15.27 -0.27 -4.86
N SER A 249 15.47 -0.40 -3.56
CA SER A 249 14.42 -0.19 -2.55
C SER A 249 13.98 1.26 -2.44
N THR A 250 14.83 2.20 -2.88
CA THR A 250 14.53 3.63 -2.97
C THR A 250 14.16 4.08 -4.38
N SER A 251 13.80 3.16 -5.27
CA SER A 251 13.43 3.44 -6.67
C SER A 251 12.21 4.37 -6.83
N TYR A 252 11.43 4.57 -5.80
CA TYR A 252 10.36 5.57 -5.74
C TYR A 252 10.89 7.00 -5.55
N LEU A 253 12.16 7.17 -5.18
CA LEU A 253 12.83 8.47 -5.18
C LEU A 253 13.27 8.77 -6.62
N PRO A 254 13.15 10.02 -7.09
CA PRO A 254 13.63 10.39 -8.42
C PRO A 254 15.09 9.98 -8.60
N ASN A 255 15.42 9.30 -9.69
CA ASN A 255 16.77 8.91 -10.05
C ASN A 255 17.58 10.17 -10.45
N GLY A 256 17.97 10.98 -9.46
CA GLY A 256 18.63 12.23 -9.72
C GLY A 256 19.36 12.79 -8.52
N THR A 257 19.99 13.91 -8.73
CA THR A 257 20.65 14.69 -7.69
C THR A 257 19.63 15.21 -6.68
N ALA A 258 20.08 15.62 -5.47
CA ALA A 258 19.24 16.35 -4.50
C ALA A 258 18.52 17.54 -5.16
N GLU A 259 19.16 18.18 -6.12
CA GLU A 259 18.58 19.27 -6.89
C GLU A 259 17.37 18.83 -7.72
N GLN A 260 17.44 17.67 -8.38
CA GLN A 260 16.30 17.12 -9.13
C GLN A 260 15.18 16.65 -8.20
N PHE A 261 15.53 16.04 -7.08
CA PHE A 261 14.58 15.65 -6.05
C PHE A 261 13.86 16.87 -5.45
N ASN A 262 14.62 17.91 -5.09
CA ASN A 262 14.06 19.16 -4.58
C ASN A 262 13.19 19.86 -5.63
N LYS A 263 13.59 19.85 -6.91
CA LYS A 263 12.77 20.40 -7.99
C LYS A 263 11.45 19.66 -8.15
N TYR A 264 11.46 18.34 -8.06
CA TYR A 264 10.25 17.51 -8.12
C TYR A 264 9.32 17.79 -6.93
N VAL A 265 9.89 17.87 -5.74
CA VAL A 265 9.16 18.08 -4.48
C VAL A 265 8.57 19.47 -4.32
N HIS A 266 9.27 20.49 -4.86
CA HIS A 266 8.80 21.88 -4.83
C HIS A 266 8.05 22.27 -6.11
N SER A 267 7.67 21.31 -6.95
CA SER A 267 6.90 21.62 -8.14
C SER A 267 5.43 21.83 -7.80
N GLU A 268 4.91 23.02 -8.03
CA GLU A 268 3.47 23.32 -8.02
C GLU A 268 2.70 22.41 -8.99
N GLU A 269 3.38 21.92 -10.01
CA GLU A 269 2.87 20.99 -11.02
C GLU A 269 2.37 19.68 -10.44
N LEU A 270 3.01 19.12 -9.38
CA LEU A 270 2.54 17.88 -8.75
C LEU A 270 1.20 18.08 -8.05
N LYS A 271 1.06 19.16 -7.26
CA LYS A 271 -0.22 19.46 -6.60
C LYS A 271 -1.32 19.72 -7.61
N GLN A 272 -1.01 20.50 -8.66
CA GLN A 272 -1.95 20.74 -9.76
C GLN A 272 -2.36 19.43 -10.44
N THR A 273 -1.42 18.54 -10.72
CA THR A 273 -1.72 17.22 -11.33
C THR A 273 -2.66 16.40 -10.46
N ILE A 274 -2.45 16.38 -9.13
CA ILE A 274 -3.31 15.67 -8.18
C ILE A 274 -4.73 16.28 -8.19
N ASP A 275 -4.84 17.61 -8.11
CA ASP A 275 -6.12 18.29 -8.10
C ASP A 275 -6.88 18.10 -9.43
N ASP A 276 -6.15 18.07 -10.55
CA ASP A 276 -6.74 17.86 -11.87
C ASP A 276 -7.19 16.39 -12.07
N ILE A 277 -6.46 15.40 -11.52
CA ILE A 277 -6.90 14.00 -11.52
C ILE A 277 -8.16 13.81 -10.67
N VAL A 278 -8.23 14.44 -9.50
CA VAL A 278 -9.44 14.42 -8.67
C VAL A 278 -10.60 15.02 -9.43
N TRP A 279 -10.42 16.21 -9.98
CA TRP A 279 -11.45 16.91 -10.76
C TRP A 279 -12.00 16.06 -11.90
N ILE A 280 -11.14 15.48 -12.75
CA ILE A 280 -11.61 14.68 -13.90
C ILE A 280 -12.25 13.35 -13.45
N THR A 281 -11.77 12.77 -12.34
CA THR A 281 -12.37 11.55 -11.78
C THR A 281 -13.77 11.81 -11.22
N VAL A 282 -13.97 12.96 -10.58
CA VAL A 282 -15.30 13.38 -10.10
C VAL A 282 -16.24 13.63 -11.28
N LEU A 283 -15.81 14.36 -12.32
CA LEU A 283 -16.60 14.56 -13.53
C LEU A 283 -16.99 13.22 -14.19
N PHE A 284 -16.04 12.31 -14.32
CA PHE A 284 -16.31 10.97 -14.84
C PHE A 284 -17.35 10.24 -13.99
N SER A 285 -17.18 10.25 -12.65
CA SER A 285 -18.12 9.60 -11.73
C SER A 285 -19.56 10.11 -11.92
N GLU A 286 -19.73 11.42 -12.00
CA GLU A 286 -21.05 12.04 -12.22
C GLU A 286 -21.67 11.63 -13.56
N LEU A 287 -20.88 11.66 -14.64
CA LEU A 287 -21.37 11.25 -15.97
C LEU A 287 -21.70 9.78 -16.03
N TYR A 288 -20.93 8.94 -15.39
CA TYR A 288 -21.14 7.51 -15.34
C TYR A 288 -22.39 7.15 -14.53
N GLU A 289 -22.61 7.79 -13.37
CA GLU A 289 -23.87 7.66 -12.62
C GLU A 289 -25.09 8.07 -13.46
N ASN A 290 -24.98 9.18 -14.20
CA ASN A 290 -26.04 9.61 -15.11
C ASN A 290 -26.28 8.62 -16.26
N ALA A 291 -25.23 8.02 -16.81
CA ALA A 291 -25.33 7.01 -17.86
C ALA A 291 -26.01 5.74 -17.35
N LYS A 292 -25.67 5.26 -16.15
CA LYS A 292 -26.34 4.14 -15.48
C LYS A 292 -27.80 4.45 -15.19
N ALA A 293 -28.09 5.65 -14.69
CA ALA A 293 -29.45 6.07 -14.38
C ALA A 293 -30.36 6.11 -15.63
N LYS A 294 -29.87 6.61 -16.77
CA LYS A 294 -30.61 6.62 -18.06
C LYS A 294 -30.97 5.23 -18.55
N LYS A 295 -30.11 4.24 -18.29
CA LYS A 295 -30.35 2.84 -18.66
C LYS A 295 -31.09 2.05 -17.58
N ASN A 296 -31.38 2.65 -16.43
CA ASN A 296 -31.89 1.99 -15.22
C ASN A 296 -31.11 0.75 -14.82
N VAL A 297 -29.78 0.87 -14.80
CA VAL A 297 -28.86 -0.20 -14.44
C VAL A 297 -28.05 0.18 -13.22
N LYS A 298 -27.57 -0.83 -12.48
CA LYS A 298 -26.69 -0.69 -11.32
C LYS A 298 -25.56 -1.70 -11.38
N THR A 299 -24.42 -1.39 -10.80
CA THR A 299 -23.35 -2.32 -10.51
C THR A 299 -23.55 -2.93 -9.11
N PHE A 300 -22.79 -3.98 -8.76
CA PHE A 300 -22.77 -4.49 -7.39
C PHE A 300 -22.26 -3.44 -6.41
N SER A 301 -21.25 -2.67 -6.80
CA SER A 301 -20.72 -1.58 -5.99
C SER A 301 -21.80 -0.50 -5.72
N ASP A 302 -22.62 -0.14 -6.71
CA ASP A 302 -23.73 0.78 -6.49
C ASP A 302 -24.72 0.25 -5.44
N ILE A 303 -24.96 -1.05 -5.45
CA ILE A 303 -25.86 -1.69 -4.49
C ILE A 303 -25.30 -1.64 -3.07
N GLU A 304 -24.01 -1.87 -2.91
CA GLU A 304 -23.34 -1.73 -1.61
C GLU A 304 -23.39 -0.26 -1.11
N HIS A 305 -23.11 0.72 -1.98
CA HIS A 305 -23.21 2.14 -1.64
C HIS A 305 -24.65 2.55 -1.30
N LEU A 306 -25.65 2.05 -2.00
CA LEU A 306 -27.05 2.31 -1.68
C LEU A 306 -27.46 1.72 -0.33
N ALA A 307 -26.99 0.51 -0.01
CA ALA A 307 -27.20 -0.11 1.30
C ALA A 307 -26.51 0.68 2.42
N TYR A 308 -25.26 1.10 2.21
CA TYR A 308 -24.54 1.93 3.14
C TYR A 308 -25.26 3.27 3.39
N ARG A 309 -25.65 3.98 2.33
CA ARG A 309 -26.42 5.23 2.41
C ARG A 309 -27.71 5.05 3.18
N LEU A 310 -28.45 3.99 2.89
CA LEU A 310 -29.71 3.69 3.58
C LEU A 310 -29.49 3.54 5.09
N PHE A 311 -28.48 2.78 5.51
CA PHE A 311 -28.19 2.54 6.93
C PHE A 311 -27.56 3.75 7.63
N SER A 312 -26.75 4.55 6.92
CA SER A 312 -26.11 5.74 7.49
C SER A 312 -27.10 6.89 7.69
N GLU A 313 -28.01 7.10 6.72
CA GLU A 313 -28.95 8.24 6.70
C GLU A 313 -30.29 7.93 7.39
N ASN A 314 -30.69 6.65 7.51
CA ASN A 314 -31.99 6.28 8.07
C ASN A 314 -31.85 5.42 9.33
N GLU A 315 -31.94 6.10 10.48
CA GLU A 315 -31.80 5.48 11.80
C GLU A 315 -32.89 4.41 12.06
N ASN A 316 -34.11 4.61 11.62
CA ASN A 316 -35.20 3.66 11.85
C ASN A 316 -34.92 2.34 11.13
N ILE A 317 -34.48 2.40 9.86
CA ILE A 317 -34.18 1.20 9.08
C ILE A 317 -32.92 0.53 9.67
N ARG A 318 -31.89 1.31 10.02
CA ARG A 318 -30.70 0.78 10.68
C ARG A 318 -31.06 0.01 11.94
N ASN A 319 -31.90 0.59 12.81
CA ASN A 319 -32.32 -0.03 14.05
C ASN A 319 -33.18 -1.29 13.79
N GLU A 320 -34.05 -1.28 12.78
CA GLU A 320 -34.79 -2.48 12.37
C GLU A 320 -33.87 -3.65 12.05
N TYR A 321 -32.84 -3.42 11.22
CA TYR A 321 -31.88 -4.46 10.84
C TYR A 321 -30.97 -4.86 12.02
N SER A 322 -30.56 -3.94 12.87
CA SER A 322 -29.77 -4.22 14.06
C SER A 322 -30.55 -5.10 15.08
N LEU A 323 -31.85 -4.89 15.19
CA LEU A 323 -32.71 -5.70 16.07
C LEU A 323 -33.09 -7.05 15.44
N LYS A 324 -33.13 -7.11 14.11
CA LYS A 324 -33.47 -8.33 13.37
C LYS A 324 -32.45 -9.43 13.55
N TYR A 325 -31.15 -9.10 13.56
CA TYR A 325 -30.06 -10.06 13.63
C TYR A 325 -29.51 -10.17 15.04
N ASN A 326 -29.66 -11.34 15.66
CA ASN A 326 -29.04 -11.63 16.95
C ASN A 326 -27.52 -11.73 16.81
N GLU A 327 -27.06 -12.33 15.73
CA GLU A 327 -25.65 -12.54 15.41
C GLU A 327 -25.43 -12.29 13.93
N ILE A 328 -24.28 -11.69 13.59
CA ILE A 328 -23.81 -11.44 12.24
C ILE A 328 -22.50 -12.20 12.07
N LEU A 329 -22.53 -13.24 11.25
CA LEU A 329 -21.38 -14.10 10.98
C LEU A 329 -20.84 -13.77 9.59
N ILE A 330 -19.57 -13.44 9.50
CA ILE A 330 -18.91 -13.06 8.25
C ILE A 330 -17.72 -13.98 8.05
N ASP A 331 -17.72 -14.70 6.94
CA ASP A 331 -16.64 -15.58 6.52
C ASP A 331 -15.69 -14.82 5.57
N GLU A 332 -14.44 -15.29 5.46
CA GLU A 332 -13.39 -14.70 4.62
C GLU A 332 -13.20 -13.19 4.87
N TYR A 333 -13.24 -12.80 6.14
CA TYR A 333 -13.23 -11.38 6.51
C TYR A 333 -11.97 -10.64 6.06
N GLN A 334 -10.85 -11.31 5.81
CA GLN A 334 -9.63 -10.73 5.27
C GLN A 334 -9.80 -10.14 3.87
N ASP A 335 -10.87 -10.51 3.15
CA ASP A 335 -11.16 -10.02 1.80
C ASP A 335 -12.21 -8.89 1.78
N THR A 336 -12.69 -8.48 2.96
CA THR A 336 -13.66 -7.40 3.13
C THR A 336 -13.03 -6.04 2.82
N ASN A 337 -13.78 -5.15 2.18
CA ASN A 337 -13.37 -3.77 1.94
C ASN A 337 -13.96 -2.79 2.98
N GLY A 338 -13.52 -1.52 2.94
CA GLY A 338 -13.96 -0.50 3.90
C GLY A 338 -15.46 -0.19 3.85
N LEU A 339 -16.07 -0.26 2.67
CA LEU A 339 -17.51 -0.06 2.49
C LEU A 339 -18.30 -1.20 3.14
N GLN A 340 -17.93 -2.45 2.88
CA GLN A 340 -18.56 -3.64 3.45
C GLN A 340 -18.41 -3.69 4.97
N ASP A 341 -17.21 -3.43 5.51
CA ASP A 341 -17.00 -3.33 6.97
C ASP A 341 -17.90 -2.26 7.59
N SER A 342 -18.05 -1.12 6.93
CA SER A 342 -18.93 -0.04 7.40
C SER A 342 -20.39 -0.44 7.41
N ILE A 343 -20.88 -1.16 6.39
CA ILE A 343 -22.25 -1.68 6.33
C ILE A 343 -22.52 -2.59 7.53
N PHE A 344 -21.64 -3.56 7.79
CA PHE A 344 -21.83 -4.49 8.90
C PHE A 344 -21.72 -3.81 10.26
N THR A 345 -20.80 -2.86 10.40
CA THR A 345 -20.68 -2.05 11.62
C THR A 345 -21.96 -1.28 11.92
N LEU A 346 -22.60 -0.68 10.90
CA LEU A 346 -23.83 0.09 11.06
C LEU A 346 -25.02 -0.76 11.54
N ILE A 347 -25.12 -2.00 11.09
CA ILE A 347 -26.23 -2.91 11.47
C ILE A 347 -25.89 -3.81 12.68
N SER A 348 -24.69 -3.74 13.17
CA SER A 348 -24.27 -4.43 14.38
C SER A 348 -24.73 -3.67 15.64
N ARG A 349 -24.70 -4.34 16.80
CA ARG A 349 -24.93 -3.73 18.10
C ARG A 349 -23.61 -3.38 18.75
N ASP A 350 -23.01 -2.27 18.34
CA ASP A 350 -21.67 -1.82 18.77
C ASP A 350 -20.59 -2.91 18.58
N ASN A 351 -20.67 -3.65 17.48
CA ASN A 351 -19.85 -4.84 17.16
C ASN A 351 -19.95 -6.02 18.11
N LYS A 352 -20.84 -5.99 19.12
CA LYS A 352 -20.95 -7.04 20.15
C LYS A 352 -21.65 -8.31 19.68
N ASN A 353 -22.28 -8.28 18.52
CA ASN A 353 -22.94 -9.42 17.89
C ASN A 353 -22.31 -9.80 16.54
N MET A 354 -21.04 -9.42 16.31
CA MET A 354 -20.29 -9.79 15.11
C MET A 354 -19.36 -10.96 15.40
N PHE A 355 -19.38 -11.96 14.52
CA PHE A 355 -18.46 -13.08 14.52
C PHE A 355 -17.76 -13.12 13.16
N MET A 356 -16.46 -12.83 13.16
CA MET A 356 -15.65 -12.70 11.94
C MET A 356 -14.70 -13.88 11.85
N VAL A 357 -14.71 -14.57 10.72
CA VAL A 357 -13.79 -15.66 10.42
C VAL A 357 -12.91 -15.24 9.24
N GLY A 358 -11.61 -15.47 9.36
CA GLY A 358 -10.68 -15.12 8.30
C GLY A 358 -9.26 -15.61 8.56
N ASP A 359 -8.46 -15.56 7.53
CA ASP A 359 -7.04 -15.88 7.58
C ASP A 359 -6.24 -14.87 6.77
N LEU A 360 -5.50 -14.00 7.45
CA LEU A 360 -4.66 -12.97 6.79
C LEU A 360 -3.71 -13.57 5.75
N LYS A 361 -3.25 -14.81 5.93
CA LYS A 361 -2.39 -15.50 4.98
C LYS A 361 -3.08 -15.83 3.65
N GLN A 362 -4.41 -15.82 3.64
CA GLN A 362 -5.24 -16.13 2.46
C GLN A 362 -5.79 -14.86 1.78
N SER A 363 -5.40 -13.67 2.22
CA SER A 363 -5.83 -12.42 1.59
C SER A 363 -5.18 -12.24 0.23
N ILE A 364 -5.91 -12.56 -0.81
CA ILE A 364 -5.46 -12.46 -2.22
C ILE A 364 -6.34 -11.54 -3.08
N TYR A 365 -7.34 -10.88 -2.50
CA TYR A 365 -8.31 -10.05 -3.23
C TYR A 365 -8.10 -8.54 -3.11
N ARG A 366 -6.89 -8.07 -2.75
CA ARG A 366 -6.56 -6.64 -2.77
C ARG A 366 -6.83 -5.97 -4.12
N PHE A 367 -6.62 -6.68 -5.22
CA PHE A 367 -6.92 -6.18 -6.57
C PHE A 367 -8.41 -5.99 -6.86
N ARG A 368 -9.30 -6.51 -5.99
CA ARG A 368 -10.76 -6.30 -5.99
C ARG A 368 -11.22 -5.34 -4.90
N GLY A 369 -10.30 -4.61 -4.26
CA GLY A 369 -10.60 -3.65 -3.20
C GLY A 369 -10.64 -4.24 -1.79
N GLY A 370 -10.37 -5.54 -1.61
CA GLY A 370 -10.21 -6.15 -0.28
C GLY A 370 -9.07 -5.48 0.49
N ASP A 371 -9.30 -5.17 1.77
CA ASP A 371 -8.32 -4.54 2.64
C ASP A 371 -8.06 -5.39 3.91
N PRO A 372 -7.03 -6.25 3.89
CA PRO A 372 -6.70 -7.09 5.02
C PRO A 372 -6.29 -6.30 6.26
N THR A 373 -5.96 -5.01 6.12
CA THR A 373 -5.59 -4.17 7.26
C THR A 373 -6.77 -3.94 8.20
N ILE A 374 -8.01 -4.02 7.69
CA ILE A 374 -9.24 -3.94 8.49
C ILE A 374 -9.27 -5.11 9.47
N PHE A 375 -9.10 -6.34 8.97
CA PHE A 375 -9.07 -7.53 9.81
C PHE A 375 -7.87 -7.53 10.76
N LYS A 376 -6.68 -7.15 10.26
CA LYS A 376 -5.47 -7.03 11.06
C LYS A 376 -5.64 -6.05 12.23
N LYS A 377 -6.28 -4.91 12.02
CA LYS A 377 -6.58 -3.95 13.08
C LYS A 377 -7.50 -4.56 14.15
N LYS A 378 -8.59 -5.21 13.74
CA LYS A 378 -9.51 -5.88 14.68
C LYS A 378 -8.81 -7.00 15.46
N TYR A 379 -7.97 -7.78 14.80
CA TYR A 379 -7.15 -8.82 15.40
C TYR A 379 -6.08 -8.30 16.38
N SER A 380 -5.61 -7.05 16.18
CA SER A 380 -4.58 -6.43 17.02
C SER A 380 -5.15 -5.62 18.19
N LEU A 381 -6.47 -5.47 18.27
CA LEU A 381 -7.12 -4.76 19.38
C LEU A 381 -7.01 -5.63 20.63
N ASP A 382 -6.13 -5.23 21.54
CA ASP A 382 -6.06 -5.79 22.89
C ASP A 382 -7.16 -5.11 23.73
N SER A 383 -8.37 -5.65 23.66
CA SER A 383 -9.51 -5.13 24.43
C SER A 383 -10.32 -6.30 25.00
N ASP A 384 -10.82 -6.13 26.21
CA ASP A 384 -11.74 -7.07 26.88
C ASP A 384 -13.06 -7.27 26.10
N GLU A 385 -13.28 -6.51 25.03
CA GLU A 385 -14.50 -6.56 24.20
C GLU A 385 -14.36 -7.51 22.99
N ILE A 386 -13.15 -8.00 22.68
CA ILE A 386 -12.90 -8.87 21.53
C ILE A 386 -12.27 -10.18 22.00
N GLU A 387 -12.95 -11.28 21.74
CA GLU A 387 -12.40 -12.62 21.95
C GLU A 387 -11.79 -13.14 20.66
N ILE A 388 -10.51 -13.49 20.69
CA ILE A 388 -9.77 -14.06 19.55
C ILE A 388 -9.63 -15.56 19.75
N ILE A 389 -10.19 -16.32 18.80
CA ILE A 389 -10.11 -17.79 18.80
C ILE A 389 -9.22 -18.24 17.65
N HIS A 390 -8.09 -18.86 17.97
CA HIS A 390 -7.16 -19.39 16.97
C HIS A 390 -7.53 -20.82 16.58
N LEU A 391 -7.81 -21.03 15.29
CA LEU A 391 -8.03 -22.35 14.70
C LEU A 391 -6.75 -22.80 14.00
N SER A 392 -5.86 -23.48 14.71
CA SER A 392 -4.54 -23.89 14.19
C SER A 392 -4.55 -25.28 13.54
N GLN A 393 -5.52 -26.13 13.88
CA GLN A 393 -5.56 -27.52 13.42
C GLN A 393 -6.19 -27.65 12.03
N ASN A 394 -5.52 -28.39 11.15
CA ASN A 394 -5.98 -28.67 9.80
C ASN A 394 -6.43 -30.13 9.67
N PHE A 395 -7.73 -30.33 9.50
CA PHE A 395 -8.37 -31.65 9.32
C PHE A 395 -8.66 -31.97 7.84
N ARG A 396 -8.42 -31.02 6.94
CA ARG A 396 -8.77 -31.17 5.51
C ARG A 396 -7.66 -31.82 4.69
N SER A 397 -6.40 -31.46 4.98
CA SER A 397 -5.26 -31.83 4.13
C SER A 397 -4.44 -32.96 4.74
N ARG A 398 -3.83 -33.78 3.86
CA ARG A 398 -2.91 -34.82 4.28
C ARG A 398 -1.63 -34.20 4.87
N MET A 399 -0.98 -34.92 5.78
CA MET A 399 0.23 -34.49 6.49
C MET A 399 1.32 -33.99 5.54
N GLN A 400 1.63 -34.73 4.46
CA GLN A 400 2.69 -34.34 3.50
C GLN A 400 2.39 -32.98 2.83
N VAL A 401 1.11 -32.67 2.61
CA VAL A 401 0.69 -31.38 2.03
C VAL A 401 0.92 -30.26 3.05
N ILE A 402 0.53 -30.48 4.30
CA ILE A 402 0.70 -29.51 5.39
C ILE A 402 2.19 -29.23 5.60
N ASP A 403 3.04 -30.27 5.65
CA ASP A 403 4.49 -30.12 5.83
C ASP A 403 5.10 -29.30 4.68
N SER A 404 4.77 -29.68 3.43
CA SER A 404 5.28 -28.96 2.26
C SER A 404 4.85 -27.48 2.23
N ILE A 405 3.62 -27.17 2.61
CA ILE A 405 3.12 -25.81 2.72
C ILE A 405 3.87 -25.06 3.82
N ASN A 406 3.99 -25.66 4.99
CA ASN A 406 4.71 -25.04 6.11
C ASN A 406 6.17 -24.73 5.78
N ASP A 407 6.87 -25.66 5.09
CA ASP A 407 8.25 -25.46 4.67
C ASP A 407 8.39 -24.29 3.68
N VAL A 408 7.50 -24.21 2.70
CA VAL A 408 7.51 -23.11 1.70
C VAL A 408 7.22 -21.78 2.36
N PHE A 409 6.21 -21.71 3.22
CA PHE A 409 5.81 -20.44 3.84
C PHE A 409 6.76 -19.97 4.95
N ARG A 410 7.39 -20.87 5.69
CA ARG A 410 8.46 -20.50 6.63
C ARG A 410 9.63 -19.82 5.94
N PHE A 411 9.90 -20.19 4.68
CA PHE A 411 10.97 -19.59 3.90
C PHE A 411 10.57 -18.28 3.24
N ASN A 412 9.35 -18.17 2.73
CA ASN A 412 8.94 -17.07 1.84
C ASN A 412 8.03 -16.03 2.51
N MET A 413 7.33 -16.37 3.60
CA MET A 413 6.34 -15.48 4.19
C MET A 413 6.89 -14.79 5.45
N SER A 414 6.95 -13.48 5.38
CA SER A 414 7.31 -12.59 6.48
C SER A 414 6.30 -11.46 6.58
N GLN A 415 6.41 -10.65 7.63
CA GLN A 415 5.61 -9.42 7.77
C GLN A 415 5.70 -8.53 6.52
N ASP A 416 6.83 -8.59 5.81
CA ASP A 416 7.14 -7.77 4.63
C ASP A 416 6.60 -8.33 3.33
N VAL A 417 6.46 -9.65 3.25
CA VAL A 417 6.13 -10.40 2.02
C VAL A 417 4.81 -11.16 2.20
N GLY A 418 3.92 -10.74 3.03
CA GLY A 418 2.65 -11.44 3.24
C GLY A 418 1.88 -10.94 4.45
N ASP A 419 2.28 -9.80 5.01
CA ASP A 419 1.65 -9.17 6.17
C ASP A 419 1.64 -10.00 7.46
N VAL A 420 2.24 -11.19 7.45
CA VAL A 420 2.26 -12.14 8.57
C VAL A 420 3.62 -12.81 8.67
N ASN A 421 4.18 -12.86 9.88
CA ASN A 421 5.35 -13.69 10.16
C ASN A 421 4.90 -15.16 10.29
N TYR A 422 5.34 -16.02 9.37
CA TYR A 422 5.01 -17.44 9.40
C TYR A 422 5.88 -18.19 10.39
N ASN A 423 5.49 -18.14 11.65
CA ASN A 423 6.13 -18.84 12.78
C ASN A 423 5.29 -20.06 13.20
N ASP A 424 5.67 -20.70 14.29
CA ASP A 424 4.98 -21.90 14.77
C ASP A 424 3.52 -21.67 15.21
N THR A 425 3.16 -20.42 15.56
CA THR A 425 1.76 -20.04 15.84
C THR A 425 0.94 -19.83 14.57
N ALA A 426 1.57 -19.38 13.48
CA ALA A 426 0.92 -19.17 12.20
C ALA A 426 0.90 -20.43 11.33
N ALA A 427 1.80 -21.39 11.62
CA ALA A 427 1.92 -22.63 10.86
C ALA A 427 0.69 -23.55 11.07
N LEU A 428 0.31 -24.26 9.99
CA LEU A 428 -0.75 -25.26 10.07
C LEU A 428 -0.30 -26.41 10.97
N GLN A 429 -1.11 -26.71 11.98
CA GLN A 429 -0.85 -27.82 12.90
C GLN A 429 -1.60 -29.07 12.44
N ARG A 430 -1.03 -30.20 12.79
CA ARG A 430 -1.63 -31.53 12.58
C ARG A 430 -2.45 -31.93 13.77
N GLU A 431 -3.38 -32.81 13.57
CA GLU A 431 -4.01 -33.58 14.63
C GLU A 431 -3.00 -34.55 15.28
#